data_43695c97cd38099a03bff8f3388d4c1d
#
_entry.id   43695c97cd38099a03bff8f3388d4c1d
#
_cell.length_a   1.000
_cell.length_b   1.000
_cell.length_c   1.000
_cell.angle_alpha   90.00
_cell.angle_beta   90.00
_cell.angle_gamma   90.00
#
_symmetry.space_group_name_H-M   'P 1'
#
loop_
_entity.id
_entity.type
_entity.pdbx_description
1 polymer ?
#
loop_
_entity_poly.entity_id
_entity_poly.type
_entity_poly.pdbx_seq_one_letter_code
_entity_poly.pdbx_strand_id
1 'polypeptide(L)'
;MHDDRPPSGEPSRLARIPELKWLQSIIMERALTRGDYLLAGGARSDYYIDKFRLFSDPHVLRRIARLFTPIIAELKPDLIGGTELGGVILATAVSQMTDLPMLIVRKAPKSYGAFADEFVEGGYSPGQRVLLLEDVVTSAREVLAAKARLEELHLKVNIYAVISRGLAPVNSLIQFALPRGEAKTDN
;
A
#
# COMPACT_ATOMS: atom_id res chain seq x y z
N MET A 1 -27.16 -12.51 -9.41
CA MET A 1 -25.93 -13.12 -8.90
C MET A 1 -24.83 -12.74 -9.88
N HIS A 2 -24.18 -11.58 -9.70
CA HIS A 2 -23.05 -11.14 -10.54
C HIS A 2 -21.76 -11.63 -9.86
N ASP A 3 -20.99 -12.39 -10.62
CA ASP A 3 -19.69 -12.91 -10.20
C ASP A 3 -18.65 -11.78 -10.37
N ASP A 4 -18.33 -11.08 -9.27
CA ASP A 4 -17.36 -9.97 -9.21
C ASP A 4 -15.91 -10.46 -8.98
N ARG A 5 -15.55 -11.62 -9.52
CA ARG A 5 -14.16 -12.04 -9.55
C ARG A 5 -13.41 -11.26 -10.64
N PRO A 6 -12.29 -10.58 -10.33
CA PRO A 6 -11.46 -10.00 -11.37
C PRO A 6 -10.96 -11.11 -12.30
N PRO A 7 -10.87 -10.88 -13.62
CA PRO A 7 -10.46 -11.88 -14.59
C PRO A 7 -9.05 -12.39 -14.26
N SER A 8 -8.94 -13.69 -14.01
CA SER A 8 -7.68 -14.40 -13.84
C SER A 8 -6.94 -14.44 -15.19
N GLY A 9 -5.75 -13.85 -15.29
CA GLY A 9 -4.79 -14.27 -16.29
C GLY A 9 -4.22 -13.28 -17.29
N GLU A 10 -4.42 -11.96 -17.14
CA GLU A 10 -3.57 -11.01 -17.88
C GLU A 10 -2.56 -10.35 -16.91
N PRO A 11 -1.25 -10.30 -17.27
CA PRO A 11 -0.33 -9.45 -16.53
C PRO A 11 -0.87 -8.03 -16.63
N SER A 12 -1.10 -7.41 -15.46
CA SER A 12 -1.71 -6.09 -15.36
C SER A 12 -1.11 -5.14 -16.42
N ARG A 13 -1.92 -4.29 -17.06
CA ARG A 13 -1.45 -3.28 -18.03
C ARG A 13 -0.23 -2.49 -17.52
N LEU A 14 -0.09 -2.40 -16.21
CA LEU A 14 1.01 -1.78 -15.49
C LEU A 14 2.35 -2.56 -15.61
N ALA A 15 2.36 -3.86 -15.82
CA ALA A 15 3.58 -4.66 -15.98
C ALA A 15 4.41 -4.31 -17.23
N ARG A 16 3.87 -3.51 -18.14
CA ARG A 16 4.56 -3.04 -19.36
C ARG A 16 5.23 -1.68 -19.20
N ILE A 17 5.08 -1.02 -18.07
CA ILE A 17 5.62 0.32 -17.85
C ILE A 17 7.09 0.21 -17.44
N PRO A 18 8.04 0.86 -18.14
CA PRO A 18 9.47 0.86 -17.77
C PRO A 18 9.71 1.25 -16.31
N GLU A 19 8.86 2.12 -15.77
CA GLU A 19 8.91 2.59 -14.39
C GLU A 19 8.69 1.48 -13.35
N LEU A 20 7.87 0.47 -13.66
CA LEU A 20 7.66 -0.66 -12.75
C LEU A 20 8.89 -1.58 -12.71
N LYS A 21 9.60 -1.72 -13.82
CA LYS A 21 10.89 -2.43 -13.85
C LYS A 21 11.92 -1.70 -13.00
N TRP A 22 11.96 -0.37 -13.08
CA TRP A 22 12.80 0.43 -12.20
C TRP A 22 12.42 0.22 -10.72
N LEU A 23 11.12 0.25 -10.39
CA LEU A 23 10.67 0.03 -9.00
C LEU A 23 11.09 -1.35 -8.50
N GLN A 24 10.95 -2.38 -9.31
CA GLN A 24 11.41 -3.73 -8.97
C GLN A 24 12.93 -3.77 -8.73
N SER A 25 13.72 -3.14 -9.59
CA SER A 25 15.19 -3.09 -9.45
C SER A 25 15.61 -2.37 -8.17
N ILE A 26 15.02 -1.21 -7.87
CA ILE A 26 15.39 -0.42 -6.68
C ILE A 26 14.96 -1.11 -5.38
N ILE A 27 13.85 -1.87 -5.37
CA ILE A 27 13.46 -2.70 -4.24
C ILE A 27 14.51 -3.78 -3.99
N MET A 28 14.92 -4.48 -5.04
CA MET A 28 15.94 -5.54 -4.95
C MET A 28 17.29 -5.01 -4.48
N GLU A 29 17.70 -3.85 -4.97
CA GLU A 29 19.01 -3.24 -4.68
C GLU A 29 19.08 -2.66 -3.27
N ARG A 30 18.03 -1.94 -2.83
CA ARG A 30 18.10 -1.10 -1.62
C ARG A 30 17.26 -1.58 -0.46
N ALA A 31 16.12 -2.23 -0.73
CA ALA A 31 15.13 -2.52 0.30
C ALA A 31 15.09 -4.00 0.70
N LEU A 32 15.50 -4.91 -0.20
CA LEU A 32 15.47 -6.33 0.07
C LEU A 32 16.65 -6.75 0.94
N THR A 33 16.37 -7.45 2.03
CA THR A 33 17.36 -8.14 2.84
C THR A 33 16.99 -9.61 2.97
N ARG A 34 17.99 -10.50 2.89
CA ARG A 34 17.83 -11.93 3.13
C ARG A 34 18.16 -12.28 4.56
N GLY A 35 17.42 -13.20 5.14
CA GLY A 35 17.57 -13.63 6.53
C GLY A 35 16.33 -14.35 7.01
N ASP A 36 16.27 -14.71 8.29
CA ASP A 36 15.12 -15.32 8.91
C ASP A 36 14.36 -14.28 9.72
N TYR A 37 13.22 -13.83 9.20
CA TYR A 37 12.45 -12.73 9.76
C TYR A 37 11.06 -13.18 10.23
N LEU A 38 10.66 -12.70 11.41
CA LEU A 38 9.27 -12.77 11.86
C LEU A 38 8.49 -11.57 11.31
N LEU A 39 7.47 -11.83 10.50
CA LEU A 39 6.60 -10.79 9.95
C LEU A 39 5.52 -10.38 10.96
N ALA A 40 4.95 -9.18 10.80
CA ALA A 40 3.91 -8.63 11.68
C ALA A 40 2.68 -9.55 11.84
N GLY A 41 2.39 -10.40 10.84
CA GLY A 41 1.33 -11.42 10.89
C GLY A 41 1.73 -12.73 11.57
N GLY A 42 2.93 -12.85 12.17
CA GLY A 42 3.45 -14.05 12.84
C GLY A 42 4.07 -15.11 11.90
N ALA A 43 4.02 -14.91 10.60
CA ALA A 43 4.66 -15.80 9.63
C ALA A 43 6.18 -15.55 9.56
N ARG A 44 6.97 -16.62 9.35
CA ARG A 44 8.40 -16.48 9.08
C ARG A 44 8.66 -16.27 7.59
N SER A 45 9.71 -15.52 7.28
CA SER A 45 10.12 -15.22 5.91
C SER A 45 11.63 -15.22 5.80
N ASP A 46 12.15 -15.77 4.69
CA ASP A 46 13.57 -15.77 4.33
C ASP A 46 14.06 -14.43 3.75
N TYR A 47 13.16 -13.43 3.67
CA TYR A 47 13.49 -12.08 3.27
C TYR A 47 12.61 -11.04 3.94
N TYR A 48 13.12 -9.82 4.05
CA TYR A 48 12.42 -8.64 4.53
C TYR A 48 12.54 -7.51 3.50
N ILE A 49 11.49 -6.69 3.36
CA ILE A 49 11.50 -5.49 2.52
C ILE A 49 11.44 -4.29 3.44
N ASP A 50 12.56 -3.58 3.56
CA ASP A 50 12.64 -2.34 4.32
C ASP A 50 12.22 -1.15 3.42
N LYS A 51 10.92 -0.91 3.39
CA LYS A 51 10.35 0.20 2.62
C LYS A 51 10.91 1.57 3.01
N PHE A 52 11.37 1.75 4.24
CA PHE A 52 11.91 3.04 4.69
C PHE A 52 13.23 3.38 4.03
N ARG A 53 14.02 2.40 3.58
CA ARG A 53 15.19 2.65 2.72
C ARG A 53 14.84 3.23 1.36
N LEU A 54 13.60 3.06 0.91
CA LEU A 54 13.10 3.70 -0.31
C LEU A 54 12.48 5.06 0.00
N PHE A 55 11.67 5.12 1.05
CA PHE A 55 10.87 6.32 1.37
C PHE A 55 11.67 7.46 2.02
N SER A 56 12.83 7.15 2.61
CA SER A 56 13.75 8.16 3.13
C SER A 56 14.54 8.91 2.03
N ASP A 57 14.59 8.36 0.80
CA ASP A 57 15.15 9.04 -0.35
C ASP A 57 14.05 9.84 -1.07
N PRO A 58 14.09 11.21 -1.06
CA PRO A 58 13.03 12.02 -1.63
C PRO A 58 12.87 11.86 -3.14
N HIS A 59 13.94 11.48 -3.86
CA HIS A 59 13.86 11.23 -5.31
C HIS A 59 13.15 9.91 -5.60
N VAL A 60 13.44 8.87 -4.82
CA VAL A 60 12.80 7.56 -4.92
C VAL A 60 11.33 7.66 -4.54
N LEU A 61 11.01 8.28 -3.39
CA LEU A 61 9.64 8.46 -2.94
C LEU A 61 8.79 9.23 -3.96
N ARG A 62 9.31 10.35 -4.50
CA ARG A 62 8.63 11.12 -5.54
C ARG A 62 8.39 10.32 -6.80
N ARG A 63 9.35 9.48 -7.21
CA ARG A 63 9.20 8.62 -8.40
C ARG A 63 8.17 7.53 -8.16
N ILE A 64 8.13 6.93 -6.97
CA ILE A 64 7.07 5.98 -6.57
C ILE A 64 5.70 6.67 -6.59
N ALA A 65 5.57 7.87 -6.01
CA ALA A 65 4.32 8.63 -6.01
C ALA A 65 3.78 8.87 -7.42
N ARG A 66 4.65 9.17 -8.40
CA ARG A 66 4.26 9.37 -9.81
C ARG A 66 3.65 8.12 -10.46
N LEU A 67 3.96 6.92 -9.98
CA LEU A 67 3.36 5.69 -10.51
C LEU A 67 1.85 5.59 -10.22
N PHE A 68 1.34 6.37 -9.29
CA PHE A 68 -0.08 6.45 -8.98
C PHE A 68 -0.86 7.40 -9.91
N THR A 69 -0.18 8.24 -10.70
CA THR A 69 -0.85 9.19 -11.61
C THR A 69 -1.89 8.54 -12.53
N PRO A 70 -1.61 7.45 -13.26
CA PRO A 70 -2.61 6.81 -14.12
C PRO A 70 -3.76 6.20 -13.31
N ILE A 71 -3.50 5.68 -12.12
CA ILE A 71 -4.51 5.11 -11.22
C ILE A 71 -5.45 6.21 -10.74
N ILE A 72 -4.91 7.36 -10.37
CA ILE A 72 -5.67 8.53 -9.94
C ILE A 72 -6.53 9.08 -11.08
N ALA A 73 -5.99 9.13 -12.30
CA ALA A 73 -6.73 9.57 -13.48
C ALA A 73 -7.91 8.64 -13.81
N GLU A 74 -7.77 7.34 -13.58
CA GLU A 74 -8.82 6.33 -13.78
C GLU A 74 -9.86 6.37 -12.67
N LEU A 75 -9.43 6.27 -11.40
CA LEU A 75 -10.32 6.16 -10.24
C LEU A 75 -10.94 7.49 -9.84
N LYS A 76 -10.27 8.60 -10.19
CA LYS A 76 -10.69 9.97 -9.85
C LYS A 76 -11.06 10.12 -8.36
N PRO A 77 -10.16 9.78 -7.43
CA PRO A 77 -10.44 9.90 -6.02
C PRO A 77 -10.64 11.37 -5.64
N ASP A 78 -11.42 11.61 -4.61
CA ASP A 78 -11.61 12.93 -4.00
C ASP A 78 -10.58 13.15 -2.88
N LEU A 79 -10.05 12.06 -2.31
CA LEU A 79 -9.13 12.04 -1.18
C LEU A 79 -8.05 10.96 -1.37
N ILE A 80 -6.85 11.22 -0.87
CA ILE A 80 -5.80 10.21 -0.73
C ILE A 80 -5.74 9.76 0.73
N GLY A 81 -5.93 8.47 1.00
CA GLY A 81 -5.78 7.88 2.33
C GLY A 81 -4.43 7.21 2.51
N GLY A 82 -3.88 7.24 3.72
CA GLY A 82 -2.68 6.48 4.06
C GLY A 82 -2.80 5.79 5.42
N THR A 83 -2.44 4.52 5.50
CA THR A 83 -2.37 3.78 6.76
C THR A 83 -1.04 4.03 7.48
N GLU A 84 -1.06 4.06 8.80
CA GLU A 84 0.16 4.22 9.61
C GLU A 84 1.13 3.05 9.41
N LEU A 85 2.43 3.28 9.22
CA LEU A 85 3.13 4.56 9.06
C LEU A 85 3.52 4.82 7.59
N GLY A 86 3.89 3.79 6.85
CA GLY A 86 4.45 3.92 5.50
C GLY A 86 3.42 4.40 4.48
N GLY A 87 2.15 3.97 4.62
CA GLY A 87 1.05 4.47 3.81
C GLY A 87 0.84 5.98 3.94
N VAL A 88 1.02 6.54 5.15
CA VAL A 88 0.93 7.99 5.39
C VAL A 88 2.03 8.75 4.65
N ILE A 89 3.27 8.26 4.71
CA ILE A 89 4.41 8.88 4.00
C ILE A 89 4.13 8.90 2.50
N LEU A 90 3.66 7.78 1.96
CA LEU A 90 3.30 7.65 0.55
C LEU A 90 2.12 8.57 0.17
N ALA A 91 1.06 8.58 0.99
CA ALA A 91 -0.11 9.43 0.78
C ALA A 91 0.26 10.90 0.78
N THR A 92 1.15 11.32 1.69
CA THR A 92 1.67 12.69 1.71
C THR A 92 2.37 13.06 0.40
N ALA A 93 3.24 12.18 -0.11
CA ALA A 93 3.94 12.42 -1.37
C ALA A 93 2.99 12.48 -2.58
N VAL A 94 1.96 11.62 -2.60
CA VAL A 94 0.95 11.61 -3.66
C VAL A 94 0.04 12.84 -3.56
N SER A 95 -0.41 13.21 -2.37
CA SER A 95 -1.23 14.40 -2.11
C SER A 95 -0.52 15.67 -2.57
N GLN A 96 0.75 15.85 -2.19
CA GLN A 96 1.58 16.99 -2.62
C GLN A 96 1.75 17.08 -4.15
N MET A 97 1.72 15.96 -4.84
CA MET A 97 1.91 15.91 -6.29
C MET A 97 0.60 16.15 -7.06
N THR A 98 -0.54 15.84 -6.45
CA THR A 98 -1.86 15.85 -7.11
C THR A 98 -2.79 16.95 -6.64
N ASP A 99 -2.39 17.70 -5.62
CA ASP A 99 -3.20 18.71 -4.91
C ASP A 99 -4.51 18.13 -4.31
N LEU A 100 -4.59 16.79 -4.17
CA LEU A 100 -5.72 16.14 -3.51
C LEU A 100 -5.52 16.17 -1.99
N PRO A 101 -6.55 16.50 -1.20
CA PRO A 101 -6.46 16.42 0.26
C PRO A 101 -6.26 14.98 0.71
N MET A 102 -5.69 14.80 1.93
CA MET A 102 -5.38 13.48 2.43
C MET A 102 -6.02 13.17 3.78
N LEU A 103 -6.18 11.87 4.03
CA LEU A 103 -6.59 11.29 5.31
C LEU A 103 -5.48 10.41 5.89
N ILE A 104 -5.35 10.41 7.20
CA ILE A 104 -4.52 9.45 7.94
C ILE A 104 -5.43 8.42 8.58
N VAL A 105 -5.18 7.13 8.31
CA VAL A 105 -5.90 6.03 8.96
C VAL A 105 -4.96 5.38 9.98
N ARG A 106 -5.30 5.56 11.24
CA ARG A 106 -4.50 5.09 12.38
C ARG A 106 -4.72 3.59 12.64
N LYS A 107 -3.70 2.95 13.18
CA LYS A 107 -3.79 1.55 13.67
C LYS A 107 -4.60 1.46 14.96
N ALA A 108 -4.48 2.47 15.81
CA ALA A 108 -5.22 2.60 17.07
C ALA A 108 -5.84 3.99 17.18
N PRO A 109 -6.97 4.13 17.87
CA PRO A 109 -7.59 5.43 18.09
C PRO A 109 -6.70 6.30 18.97
N LYS A 110 -6.87 7.60 18.87
CA LYS A 110 -6.26 8.55 19.80
C LYS A 110 -6.86 8.41 21.20
N SER A 111 -6.03 8.54 22.23
CA SER A 111 -6.47 8.61 23.62
C SER A 111 -6.56 10.06 24.14
N TYR A 112 -6.35 11.08 23.31
CA TYR A 112 -6.29 12.48 23.70
C TYR A 112 -6.69 13.42 22.55
N GLY A 113 -7.01 14.68 22.91
CA GLY A 113 -7.33 15.75 21.96
C GLY A 113 -8.83 15.80 21.57
N ALA A 114 -9.18 16.70 20.66
CA ALA A 114 -10.55 16.96 20.26
C ALA A 114 -11.23 15.81 19.51
N PHE A 115 -10.44 14.89 18.97
CA PHE A 115 -10.87 13.72 18.19
C PHE A 115 -10.37 12.43 18.85
N ALA A 116 -10.48 12.37 20.20
CA ALA A 116 -10.22 11.14 20.93
C ALA A 116 -11.16 10.03 20.43
N ASP A 117 -10.65 8.80 20.43
CA ASP A 117 -11.33 7.59 19.96
C ASP A 117 -11.56 7.49 18.43
N GLU A 118 -11.11 8.47 17.65
CA GLU A 118 -11.17 8.39 16.18
C GLU A 118 -9.94 7.68 15.59
N PHE A 119 -10.21 6.87 14.56
CA PHE A 119 -9.19 6.18 13.76
C PHE A 119 -8.75 6.97 12.51
N VAL A 120 -9.52 7.99 12.12
CA VAL A 120 -9.29 8.75 10.89
C VAL A 120 -9.05 10.20 11.24
N GLU A 121 -7.95 10.76 10.72
CA GLU A 121 -7.62 12.16 10.85
C GLU A 121 -7.63 12.84 9.48
N GLY A 122 -8.11 14.08 9.43
CA GLY A 122 -8.28 14.87 8.22
C GLY A 122 -9.75 15.17 7.92
N GLY A 123 -9.98 16.08 6.96
CA GLY A 123 -11.33 16.48 6.58
C GLY A 123 -11.91 15.56 5.50
N TYR A 124 -13.14 15.10 5.69
CA TYR A 124 -13.87 14.28 4.71
C TYR A 124 -15.37 14.57 4.75
N SER A 125 -16.07 14.12 3.72
CA SER A 125 -17.53 14.14 3.65
C SER A 125 -18.07 12.79 3.16
N PRO A 126 -19.22 12.32 3.66
CA PRO A 126 -19.85 11.09 3.17
C PRO A 126 -20.01 11.08 1.65
N GLY A 127 -19.78 9.93 1.05
CA GLY A 127 -19.90 9.73 -0.40
C GLY A 127 -18.60 9.99 -1.18
N GLN A 128 -17.59 10.64 -0.59
CA GLN A 128 -16.30 10.86 -1.25
C GLN A 128 -15.57 9.55 -1.54
N ARG A 129 -14.79 9.57 -2.61
CA ARG A 129 -13.94 8.45 -3.06
C ARG A 129 -12.55 8.60 -2.49
N VAL A 130 -12.07 7.57 -1.83
CA VAL A 130 -10.73 7.51 -1.23
C VAL A 130 -9.87 6.51 -1.99
N LEU A 131 -8.68 6.93 -2.42
CA LEU A 131 -7.61 6.02 -2.79
C LEU A 131 -6.76 5.77 -1.55
N LEU A 132 -6.99 4.61 -0.90
CA LEU A 132 -6.25 4.20 0.30
C LEU A 132 -4.94 3.55 -0.11
N LEU A 133 -3.83 4.15 0.29
CA LEU A 133 -2.48 3.73 -0.03
C LEU A 133 -1.83 2.95 1.12
N GLU A 134 -1.14 1.87 0.74
CA GLU A 134 -0.35 1.05 1.64
C GLU A 134 1.05 0.86 1.06
N ASP A 135 2.04 0.68 1.91
CA ASP A 135 3.41 0.45 1.48
C ASP A 135 3.63 -1.00 1.03
N VAL A 136 3.52 -1.96 1.94
CA VAL A 136 3.73 -3.39 1.70
C VAL A 136 2.59 -4.20 2.29
N VAL A 137 1.90 -4.95 1.45
CA VAL A 137 0.83 -5.85 1.86
C VAL A 137 1.29 -7.31 1.81
N THR A 138 1.07 -8.05 2.90
CA THR A 138 1.28 -9.49 2.96
C THR A 138 -0.07 -10.23 3.08
N SER A 139 -0.80 -10.03 4.17
CA SER A 139 -2.12 -10.66 4.41
C SER A 139 -3.30 -9.73 4.11
N ALA A 140 -3.05 -8.47 3.83
CA ALA A 140 -4.04 -7.40 3.67
C ALA A 140 -4.94 -7.13 4.90
N ARG A 141 -4.79 -7.85 6.00
CA ARG A 141 -5.69 -7.73 7.18
C ARG A 141 -5.79 -6.28 7.68
N GLU A 142 -4.66 -5.61 7.84
CA GLU A 142 -4.62 -4.24 8.39
C GLU A 142 -5.27 -3.23 7.43
N VAL A 143 -4.94 -3.29 6.15
CA VAL A 143 -5.49 -2.35 5.17
C VAL A 143 -6.97 -2.61 4.87
N LEU A 144 -7.43 -3.86 4.96
CA LEU A 144 -8.86 -4.19 4.84
C LEU A 144 -9.65 -3.71 6.06
N ALA A 145 -9.08 -3.80 7.26
CA ALA A 145 -9.68 -3.20 8.46
C ALA A 145 -9.74 -1.67 8.36
N ALA A 146 -8.69 -1.03 7.84
CA ALA A 146 -8.69 0.40 7.56
C ALA A 146 -9.77 0.79 6.54
N LYS A 147 -9.91 0.00 5.46
CA LYS A 147 -11.00 0.19 4.49
C LYS A 147 -12.37 0.12 5.15
N ALA A 148 -12.64 -0.92 5.95
CA ALA A 148 -13.93 -1.08 6.63
C ALA A 148 -14.27 0.14 7.49
N ARG A 149 -13.31 0.67 8.26
CA ARG A 149 -13.50 1.89 9.06
C ARG A 149 -13.87 3.11 8.22
N LEU A 150 -13.25 3.28 7.07
CA LEU A 150 -13.58 4.37 6.14
C LEU A 150 -14.97 4.18 5.52
N GLU A 151 -15.36 2.95 5.23
CA GLU A 151 -16.69 2.63 4.68
C GLU A 151 -17.81 2.82 5.72
N GLU A 152 -17.54 2.58 7.00
CA GLU A 152 -18.45 2.95 8.12
C GLU A 152 -18.71 4.47 8.19
N LEU A 153 -17.76 5.28 7.73
CA LEU A 153 -17.90 6.73 7.56
C LEU A 153 -18.56 7.13 6.22
N HIS A 154 -19.16 6.17 5.52
CA HIS A 154 -19.80 6.33 4.21
C HIS A 154 -18.87 6.80 3.10
N LEU A 155 -17.58 6.49 3.17
CA LEU A 155 -16.60 6.74 2.12
C LEU A 155 -16.53 5.55 1.14
N LYS A 156 -16.18 5.82 -0.11
CA LYS A 156 -16.00 4.79 -1.15
C LYS A 156 -14.51 4.51 -1.34
N VAL A 157 -14.04 3.32 -0.96
CA VAL A 157 -12.60 3.06 -0.80
C VAL A 157 -12.06 2.09 -1.84
N ASN A 158 -11.05 2.54 -2.59
CA ASN A 158 -10.17 1.70 -3.41
C ASN A 158 -8.81 1.58 -2.73
N ILE A 159 -8.28 0.36 -2.62
CA ILE A 159 -6.97 0.11 -2.03
C ILE A 159 -5.93 -0.08 -3.13
N TYR A 160 -4.76 0.54 -2.93
CA TYR A 160 -3.57 0.28 -3.72
C TYR A 160 -2.33 0.21 -2.86
N ALA A 161 -1.54 -0.86 -2.99
CA ALA A 161 -0.25 -1.00 -2.35
C ALA A 161 0.90 -0.70 -3.32
N VAL A 162 2.06 -0.31 -2.81
CA VAL A 162 3.27 -0.28 -3.63
C VAL A 162 3.71 -1.72 -3.92
N ILE A 163 3.75 -2.56 -2.89
CA ILE A 163 4.22 -3.94 -2.96
C ILE A 163 3.18 -4.88 -2.35
N SER A 164 2.77 -5.91 -3.10
CA SER A 164 2.07 -7.06 -2.54
C SER A 164 3.02 -8.27 -2.48
N ARG A 165 3.09 -8.92 -1.32
CA ARG A 165 3.95 -10.10 -1.06
C ARG A 165 3.20 -11.42 -1.14
N GLY A 166 2.00 -11.46 -1.68
CA GLY A 166 1.21 -12.69 -1.72
C GLY A 166 -0.06 -12.54 -2.56
N LEU A 167 -1.01 -13.42 -2.30
CA LEU A 167 -2.31 -13.43 -2.97
C LEU A 167 -3.35 -12.55 -2.26
N ALA A 168 -2.90 -11.47 -1.62
CA ALA A 168 -3.83 -10.55 -0.97
C ALA A 168 -4.79 -9.92 -2.00
N PRO A 169 -6.10 -9.83 -1.72
CA PRO A 169 -7.10 -9.32 -2.64
C PRO A 169 -7.07 -7.78 -2.70
N VAL A 170 -5.90 -7.22 -2.96
CA VAL A 170 -5.68 -5.77 -3.11
C VAL A 170 -4.83 -5.49 -4.33
N ASN A 171 -5.12 -4.37 -5.00
CA ASN A 171 -4.29 -3.94 -6.11
C ASN A 171 -2.92 -3.47 -5.62
N SER A 172 -1.89 -3.68 -6.43
CA SER A 172 -0.54 -3.22 -6.12
C SER A 172 0.22 -2.82 -7.39
N LEU A 173 1.22 -1.95 -7.22
CA LEU A 173 2.12 -1.61 -8.32
C LEU A 173 2.99 -2.82 -8.69
N ILE A 174 3.45 -3.57 -7.71
CA ILE A 174 4.27 -4.77 -7.90
C ILE A 174 3.75 -5.91 -7.04
N GLN A 175 3.60 -7.08 -7.64
CA GLN A 175 3.53 -8.35 -6.91
C GLN A 175 4.95 -8.90 -6.77
N PHE A 176 5.39 -9.03 -5.53
CA PHE A 176 6.72 -9.46 -5.20
C PHE A 176 6.67 -10.85 -4.55
N ALA A 177 6.95 -11.88 -5.35
CA ALA A 177 7.12 -13.24 -4.88
C ALA A 177 8.56 -13.66 -5.21
N LEU A 178 9.38 -13.84 -4.18
CA LEU A 178 10.63 -14.58 -4.36
C LEU A 178 10.31 -16.07 -4.26
N PRO A 179 10.94 -16.93 -5.10
CA PRO A 179 10.88 -18.36 -4.87
C PRO A 179 11.42 -18.63 -3.45
N ARG A 180 10.73 -19.46 -2.69
CA ARG A 180 11.22 -19.93 -1.39
C ARG A 180 12.59 -20.54 -1.64
N GLY A 181 13.62 -20.02 -0.98
CA GLY A 181 14.92 -20.67 -0.99
C GLY A 181 14.73 -22.08 -0.46
N GLU A 182 15.30 -23.07 -1.15
CA GLU A 182 15.37 -24.42 -0.63
C GLU A 182 15.98 -24.33 0.78
N ALA A 183 15.27 -24.84 1.77
CA ALA A 183 15.81 -24.95 3.11
C ALA A 183 17.11 -25.74 2.99
N LYS A 184 18.25 -25.12 3.33
CA LYS A 184 19.48 -25.86 3.49
C LYS A 184 19.17 -26.92 4.55
N THR A 185 19.06 -28.16 4.13
CA THR A 185 19.16 -29.31 5.03
C THR A 185 20.61 -29.33 5.49
N ASP A 186 20.88 -28.74 6.65
CA ASP A 186 22.12 -28.99 7.35
C ASP A 186 22.15 -30.46 7.72
N ASN A 187 23.08 -31.19 7.06
CA ASN A 187 23.50 -32.53 7.47
C ASN A 187 24.46 -32.44 8.64
#